data_baebffc9b38fe7fda16b9f097d674233
#
_entry.id   baebffc9b38fe7fda16b9f097d674233
#
_cell.length_a   1.000
_cell.length_b   1.000
_cell.length_c   1.000
_cell.angle_alpha   90.00
_cell.angle_beta   90.00
_cell.angle_gamma   90.00
#
_symmetry.space_group_name_H-M   'P 1'
#
loop_
_entity.id
_entity.type
_entity.pdbx_description
1 polymer ?
#
loop_
_entity_poly.entity_id
_entity_poly.type
_entity_poly.pdbx_seq_one_letter_code
_entity_poly.pdbx_strand_id
1 'polypeptide(L)'
;MDTHVRRSVCFGSIALLALMAGCGGSGGSDSVVSARPTPIVTRLALSEVASGLASPLLLTAPANDARKFIVERTGTIRVLQNNALLAKPFLDIASRIRTTGEGGLLSMAFPPNYASNGFFFVYFTDLAGDIAVERFHVSTDPNVADPTPLRIISIAHPVNTNHYGGLLAFGPDGFLYMGTGDGGGGGDVPGNAQNLNVLLGKLLRLDVNNSSAAQPYVVPSGNPFVGQVGRRGEIWAYGLRNPWRYAFDPASAMLYIADVGQDRREEVDVAGSAAAGLNYGWNITEGTLCFPADPCSTQGLTLPVLDYAHDAAGGCSITGGTVYRGSAVPELRGRYFYSDFCSGWLRSFALVGGVAIERTDWNIANVGQIVSFGVDAENELYVLSTSGKIYKIVRG
;
A
#
# COMPACT_ATOMS: atom_id res chain seq x y z
N MET A 1 -38.93 9.31 58.33
CA MET A 1 -37.83 9.90 59.11
C MET A 1 -36.89 10.43 58.07
N ASP A 2 -37.14 11.67 57.57
CA ASP A 2 -36.69 12.98 58.05
C ASP A 2 -35.16 13.00 58.18
N THR A 3 -34.39 13.83 57.53
CA THR A 3 -34.52 15.32 57.39
C THR A 3 -33.60 15.85 56.30
N HIS A 4 -34.11 16.88 55.65
CA HIS A 4 -33.43 17.88 54.81
C HIS A 4 -32.29 18.60 55.54
N VAL A 5 -31.30 19.11 54.80
CA VAL A 5 -30.83 20.52 54.95
C VAL A 5 -30.30 21.05 53.63
N ARG A 6 -30.93 22.13 53.12
CA ARG A 6 -30.45 23.13 52.15
C ARG A 6 -29.72 24.24 52.87
N ARG A 7 -28.73 24.88 52.18
CA ARG A 7 -28.38 26.33 52.23
C ARG A 7 -27.41 26.63 51.08
N SER A 8 -27.70 27.34 50.09
CA SER A 8 -28.06 28.75 49.78
C SER A 8 -26.96 29.76 50.06
N VAL A 9 -26.41 30.32 48.97
CA VAL A 9 -26.18 31.71 48.58
C VAL A 9 -25.14 32.53 49.39
N CYS A 10 -24.15 33.13 48.68
CA CYS A 10 -24.00 34.60 48.70
C CYS A 10 -23.16 35.13 47.52
N PHE A 11 -23.74 36.09 46.85
CA PHE A 11 -23.17 37.05 45.88
C PHE A 11 -22.20 38.00 46.58
N GLY A 12 -21.15 38.45 45.85
CA GLY A 12 -20.33 39.55 46.26
C GLY A 12 -19.63 40.20 45.04
N SER A 13 -20.31 41.16 44.43
CA SER A 13 -19.72 42.12 43.49
C SER A 13 -19.03 43.23 44.26
N ILE A 14 -17.79 43.57 43.90
CA ILE A 14 -17.22 44.90 44.19
C ILE A 14 -16.44 45.39 42.99
N ALA A 15 -16.74 46.62 42.60
CA ALA A 15 -16.26 47.33 41.44
C ALA A 15 -15.06 48.26 41.81
N LEU A 16 -14.29 48.59 40.77
CA LEU A 16 -13.59 49.85 40.49
C LEU A 16 -12.41 50.29 41.37
N LEU A 17 -11.23 50.44 40.80
CA LEU A 17 -10.60 51.72 40.60
C LEU A 17 -9.46 51.68 39.58
N ALA A 18 -9.49 52.64 38.67
CA ALA A 18 -8.46 52.88 37.67
C ALA A 18 -7.32 53.70 38.29
N LEU A 19 -6.07 53.43 37.91
CA LEU A 19 -5.01 54.44 37.94
C LEU A 19 -4.15 54.32 36.67
N MET A 20 -4.15 55.41 35.92
CA MET A 20 -3.26 55.70 34.82
C MET A 20 -1.84 55.95 35.30
N ALA A 21 -0.81 55.38 34.71
CA ALA A 21 0.50 55.98 34.58
C ALA A 21 1.15 55.43 33.31
N GLY A 22 1.33 56.29 32.33
CA GLY A 22 2.02 55.99 31.11
C GLY A 22 3.54 56.01 31.25
N CYS A 23 4.24 55.37 30.39
CA CYS A 23 5.40 55.83 29.62
C CYS A 23 6.11 54.75 28.91
N GLY A 24 6.49 55.00 27.67
CA GLY A 24 7.64 54.37 27.03
C GLY A 24 7.32 53.38 25.94
N GLY A 25 7.19 53.87 24.71
CA GLY A 25 7.12 53.05 23.52
C GLY A 25 8.44 52.35 23.20
N SER A 26 8.35 51.17 22.67
CA SER A 26 9.24 50.66 21.66
C SER A 26 8.37 49.87 20.69
N GLY A 27 8.18 50.41 19.50
CA GLY A 27 7.46 49.77 18.41
C GLY A 27 8.22 48.53 17.95
N GLY A 28 7.78 47.34 18.42
CA GLY A 28 8.04 46.10 17.77
C GLY A 28 6.97 45.94 16.69
N SER A 29 7.34 46.18 15.44
CA SER A 29 6.54 45.77 14.30
C SER A 29 6.53 44.24 14.27
N ASP A 30 5.54 43.61 14.90
CA ASP A 30 5.18 42.25 14.61
C ASP A 30 4.77 42.19 13.13
N SER A 31 5.75 41.87 12.29
CA SER A 31 5.48 41.47 10.94
C SER A 31 4.68 40.17 11.02
N VAL A 32 3.36 40.30 10.96
CA VAL A 32 2.47 39.19 10.64
C VAL A 32 2.95 38.66 9.28
N VAL A 33 3.77 37.60 9.32
CA VAL A 33 4.11 36.82 8.13
C VAL A 33 2.78 36.22 7.69
N SER A 34 2.11 36.92 6.78
CA SER A 34 0.94 36.40 6.07
C SER A 34 1.40 35.11 5.40
N ALA A 35 0.99 33.95 5.95
CA ALA A 35 1.22 32.69 5.32
C ALA A 35 0.65 32.80 3.90
N ARG A 36 1.53 32.77 2.91
CA ARG A 36 1.10 32.72 1.50
C ARG A 36 0.13 31.54 1.39
N PRO A 37 -1.09 31.73 0.84
CA PRO A 37 -1.99 30.61 0.63
C PRO A 37 -1.25 29.56 -0.20
N THR A 38 -1.21 28.33 0.28
CA THR A 38 -0.63 27.21 -0.45
C THR A 38 -1.34 27.13 -1.79
N PRO A 39 -0.64 27.13 -2.92
CA PRO A 39 -1.28 27.07 -4.23
C PRO A 39 -2.16 25.83 -4.30
N ILE A 40 -3.42 25.98 -4.65
CA ILE A 40 -4.32 24.83 -4.88
C ILE A 40 -3.89 24.19 -6.19
N VAL A 41 -3.49 22.90 -6.16
CA VAL A 41 -3.31 22.14 -7.41
C VAL A 41 -4.66 21.90 -8.02
N THR A 42 -4.90 22.50 -9.16
CA THR A 42 -6.17 22.36 -9.90
C THR A 42 -6.07 21.34 -11.03
N ARG A 43 -4.86 20.94 -11.42
CA ARG A 43 -4.63 20.04 -12.53
C ARG A 43 -3.34 19.23 -12.35
N LEU A 44 -3.42 17.94 -12.75
CA LEU A 44 -2.26 17.04 -12.88
C LEU A 44 -2.05 16.68 -14.35
N ALA A 45 -0.81 16.34 -14.68
CA ALA A 45 -0.44 15.76 -15.95
C ALA A 45 0.36 14.47 -15.72
N LEU A 46 0.37 13.60 -16.73
CA LEU A 46 1.15 12.38 -16.78
C LEU A 46 2.28 12.55 -17.80
N SER A 47 3.53 12.54 -17.31
CA SER A 47 4.73 12.65 -18.13
C SER A 47 5.31 11.27 -18.39
N GLU A 48 5.33 10.80 -19.65
CA GLU A 48 5.92 9.51 -20.02
C GLU A 48 7.42 9.49 -19.66
N VAL A 49 7.86 8.45 -18.94
CA VAL A 49 9.26 8.26 -18.53
C VAL A 49 9.86 6.97 -19.07
N ALA A 50 9.05 6.01 -19.45
CA ALA A 50 9.49 4.77 -20.09
C ALA A 50 8.36 4.19 -20.95
N SER A 51 8.75 3.48 -22.02
CA SER A 51 7.84 2.75 -22.91
C SER A 51 8.52 1.48 -23.46
N GLY A 52 7.75 0.63 -24.15
CA GLY A 52 8.26 -0.63 -24.70
C GLY A 52 8.49 -1.72 -23.64
N LEU A 53 7.79 -1.65 -22.51
CA LEU A 53 7.87 -2.61 -21.41
C LEU A 53 6.88 -3.76 -21.61
N ALA A 54 7.26 -4.95 -21.17
CA ALA A 54 6.44 -6.18 -21.28
C ALA A 54 5.53 -6.35 -20.05
N SER A 55 4.39 -5.68 -20.03
CA SER A 55 3.42 -5.72 -18.91
C SER A 55 4.03 -5.28 -17.58
N PRO A 56 4.42 -4.00 -17.42
CA PRO A 56 5.02 -3.49 -16.19
C PRO A 56 3.99 -3.50 -15.05
N LEU A 57 4.39 -4.04 -13.88
CA LEU A 57 3.52 -4.17 -12.70
C LEU A 57 3.99 -3.38 -11.48
N LEU A 58 5.27 -3.02 -11.41
CA LEU A 58 5.81 -2.23 -10.29
C LEU A 58 6.99 -1.40 -10.76
N LEU A 59 7.09 -0.17 -10.24
CA LEU A 59 8.29 0.64 -10.26
C LEU A 59 8.69 0.92 -8.81
N THR A 60 9.95 0.68 -8.49
CA THR A 60 10.50 0.95 -7.16
C THR A 60 11.97 1.37 -7.26
N ALA A 61 12.50 1.91 -6.17
CA ALA A 61 13.91 2.25 -6.04
C ALA A 61 14.38 1.97 -4.61
N PRO A 62 15.62 1.52 -4.40
CA PRO A 62 16.19 1.53 -3.06
C PRO A 62 16.44 2.96 -2.59
N ALA A 63 16.47 3.16 -1.27
CA ALA A 63 16.72 4.47 -0.69
C ALA A 63 18.07 5.06 -1.22
N ASN A 64 18.04 6.34 -1.57
CA ASN A 64 19.20 7.09 -2.07
C ASN A 64 19.80 6.55 -3.40
N ASP A 65 19.03 5.79 -4.18
CA ASP A 65 19.45 5.30 -5.49
C ASP A 65 18.61 5.95 -6.58
N ALA A 66 19.24 6.66 -7.51
CA ALA A 66 18.53 7.35 -8.59
C ALA A 66 18.00 6.42 -9.68
N ARG A 67 18.40 5.14 -9.69
CA ARG A 67 17.89 4.13 -10.60
C ARG A 67 16.46 3.76 -10.20
N LYS A 68 15.65 3.42 -11.21
CA LYS A 68 14.31 2.88 -11.00
C LYS A 68 14.29 1.46 -11.53
N PHE A 69 13.79 0.55 -10.72
CA PHE A 69 13.67 -0.87 -11.05
C PHE A 69 12.21 -1.14 -11.41
N ILE A 70 12.02 -1.72 -12.59
CA ILE A 70 10.71 -1.96 -13.17
C ILE A 70 10.49 -3.46 -13.29
N VAL A 71 9.49 -3.96 -12.60
CA VAL A 71 9.08 -5.35 -12.64
C VAL A 71 8.14 -5.54 -13.82
N GLU A 72 8.53 -6.44 -14.73
CA GLU A 72 7.69 -6.90 -15.83
C GLU A 72 7.08 -8.25 -15.50
N ARG A 73 5.78 -8.38 -15.67
CA ARG A 73 5.00 -9.60 -15.35
C ARG A 73 5.57 -10.86 -16.00
N THR A 74 6.21 -10.70 -17.14
CA THR A 74 6.81 -11.80 -17.93
C THR A 74 8.05 -12.43 -17.31
N GLY A 75 8.58 -11.85 -16.21
CA GLY A 75 9.68 -12.45 -15.45
C GLY A 75 11.00 -11.68 -15.49
N THR A 76 11.00 -10.46 -15.99
CA THR A 76 12.18 -9.61 -16.04
C THR A 76 12.06 -8.42 -15.09
N ILE A 77 13.19 -7.96 -14.56
CA ILE A 77 13.30 -6.68 -13.88
C ILE A 77 14.22 -5.80 -14.73
N ARG A 78 13.69 -4.65 -15.16
CA ARG A 78 14.42 -3.67 -15.98
C ARG A 78 14.93 -2.54 -15.10
N VAL A 79 16.00 -1.90 -15.53
CA VAL A 79 16.56 -0.68 -14.90
C VAL A 79 16.32 0.51 -15.81
N LEU A 80 15.71 1.55 -15.28
CA LEU A 80 15.65 2.88 -15.87
C LEU A 80 16.67 3.76 -15.15
N GLN A 81 17.69 4.18 -15.88
CA GLN A 81 18.77 5.04 -15.39
C GLN A 81 18.99 6.20 -16.37
N ASN A 82 19.09 7.42 -15.84
CA ASN A 82 19.25 8.64 -16.64
C ASN A 82 18.20 8.77 -17.77
N ASN A 83 16.94 8.43 -17.45
CA ASN A 83 15.80 8.42 -18.38
C ASN A 83 15.95 7.44 -19.57
N ALA A 84 16.80 6.43 -19.46
CA ALA A 84 16.95 5.39 -20.47
C ALA A 84 16.85 4.00 -19.84
N LEU A 85 16.09 3.11 -20.49
CA LEU A 85 16.06 1.69 -20.11
C LEU A 85 17.39 1.05 -20.51
N LEU A 86 18.04 0.40 -19.54
CA LEU A 86 19.24 -0.38 -19.83
C LEU A 86 18.89 -1.57 -20.72
N ALA A 87 19.77 -1.89 -21.67
CA ALA A 87 19.55 -2.97 -22.63
C ALA A 87 19.45 -4.35 -21.95
N LYS A 88 20.32 -4.59 -20.95
CA LYS A 88 20.33 -5.83 -20.17
C LYS A 88 19.37 -5.71 -18.99
N PRO A 89 18.51 -6.72 -18.73
CA PRO A 89 17.68 -6.74 -17.53
C PRO A 89 18.56 -6.88 -16.26
N PHE A 90 18.07 -6.34 -15.15
CA PHE A 90 18.67 -6.53 -13.82
C PHE A 90 18.55 -7.99 -13.37
N LEU A 91 17.36 -8.57 -13.55
CA LEU A 91 17.07 -9.97 -13.28
C LEU A 91 16.21 -10.54 -14.41
N ASP A 92 16.48 -11.79 -14.81
CA ASP A 92 15.64 -12.55 -15.72
C ASP A 92 15.38 -13.94 -15.12
N ILE A 93 14.13 -14.20 -14.74
CA ILE A 93 13.63 -15.48 -14.23
C ILE A 93 12.42 -15.97 -15.03
N ALA A 94 12.24 -15.48 -16.27
CA ALA A 94 11.08 -15.81 -17.11
C ALA A 94 10.88 -17.32 -17.28
N SER A 95 11.96 -18.12 -17.36
CA SER A 95 11.89 -19.58 -17.49
C SER A 95 11.35 -20.32 -16.24
N ARG A 96 11.18 -19.61 -15.12
CA ARG A 96 10.77 -20.16 -13.82
C ARG A 96 9.35 -19.74 -13.43
N ILE A 97 8.69 -18.95 -14.26
CA ILE A 97 7.44 -18.25 -13.94
C ILE A 97 6.29 -18.78 -14.79
N ARG A 98 5.15 -18.96 -14.14
CA ARG A 98 3.87 -19.19 -14.81
C ARG A 98 3.10 -17.88 -14.91
N THR A 99 2.72 -17.48 -16.13
CA THR A 99 2.00 -16.22 -16.40
C THR A 99 0.50 -16.42 -16.69
N THR A 100 -0.06 -17.59 -16.36
CA THR A 100 -1.49 -17.88 -16.60
C THR A 100 -2.36 -17.05 -15.65
N GLY A 101 -3.46 -16.51 -16.16
CA GLY A 101 -4.38 -15.67 -15.38
C GLY A 101 -3.68 -14.40 -14.87
N GLU A 102 -3.71 -14.18 -13.57
CA GLU A 102 -3.02 -13.05 -12.91
C GLU A 102 -1.57 -13.38 -12.52
N GLY A 103 -1.11 -14.61 -12.75
CA GLY A 103 0.24 -15.03 -12.40
C GLY A 103 1.34 -14.30 -13.17
N GLY A 104 2.57 -14.36 -12.66
CA GLY A 104 3.75 -13.72 -13.23
C GLY A 104 4.77 -13.33 -12.17
N LEU A 105 5.74 -12.48 -12.55
CA LEU A 105 6.56 -11.73 -11.60
C LEU A 105 5.77 -10.50 -11.17
N LEU A 106 5.30 -10.48 -9.91
CA LEU A 106 4.29 -9.53 -9.46
C LEU A 106 4.86 -8.34 -8.70
N SER A 107 6.00 -8.54 -8.01
CA SER A 107 6.69 -7.44 -7.31
C SER A 107 8.14 -7.77 -6.95
N MET A 108 8.83 -6.73 -6.50
CA MET A 108 10.11 -6.80 -5.81
C MET A 108 10.14 -5.83 -4.64
N ALA A 109 11.01 -6.09 -3.66
CA ALA A 109 11.25 -5.17 -2.55
C ALA A 109 12.74 -5.12 -2.18
N PHE A 110 13.21 -3.93 -1.86
CA PHE A 110 14.54 -3.70 -1.30
C PHE A 110 14.42 -3.55 0.22
N PRO A 111 15.23 -4.28 1.02
CA PRO A 111 15.29 -4.05 2.45
C PRO A 111 15.94 -2.69 2.77
N PRO A 112 15.69 -2.11 3.95
CA PRO A 112 16.28 -0.82 4.32
C PRO A 112 17.81 -0.79 4.26
N ASN A 113 18.46 -1.93 4.43
CA ASN A 113 19.93 -2.11 4.41
C ASN A 113 20.47 -2.62 3.05
N TYR A 114 19.69 -2.51 1.96
CA TYR A 114 20.11 -2.94 0.62
C TYR A 114 21.48 -2.37 0.20
N ALA A 115 21.73 -1.09 0.48
CA ALA A 115 22.98 -0.43 0.12
C ALA A 115 24.22 -1.10 0.74
N SER A 116 24.08 -1.81 1.85
CA SER A 116 25.19 -2.49 2.54
C SER A 116 25.23 -4.00 2.29
N ASN A 117 24.09 -4.64 2.04
CA ASN A 117 24.03 -6.09 1.91
C ASN A 117 23.68 -6.60 0.50
N GLY A 118 23.23 -5.74 -0.41
CA GLY A 118 22.91 -6.08 -1.79
C GLY A 118 21.76 -7.05 -2.00
N PHE A 119 21.02 -7.42 -0.95
CA PHE A 119 19.89 -8.35 -1.07
C PHE A 119 18.63 -7.63 -1.53
N PHE A 120 17.81 -8.33 -2.33
CA PHE A 120 16.45 -7.91 -2.68
C PHE A 120 15.55 -9.14 -2.79
N PHE A 121 14.25 -8.93 -2.76
CA PHE A 121 13.24 -9.98 -2.72
C PHE A 121 12.31 -9.83 -3.90
N VAL A 122 11.83 -10.95 -4.45
CA VAL A 122 10.84 -10.99 -5.54
C VAL A 122 9.68 -11.90 -5.17
N TYR A 123 8.48 -11.52 -5.62
CA TYR A 123 7.24 -12.29 -5.50
C TYR A 123 6.79 -12.71 -6.88
N PHE A 124 6.56 -13.98 -7.10
CA PHE A 124 6.12 -14.51 -8.38
C PHE A 124 5.29 -15.78 -8.23
N THR A 125 4.62 -16.18 -9.30
CA THR A 125 3.99 -17.51 -9.40
C THR A 125 4.96 -18.45 -10.09
N ASP A 126 5.31 -19.55 -9.45
CA ASP A 126 6.22 -20.55 -10.02
C ASP A 126 5.53 -21.44 -11.08
N LEU A 127 6.27 -22.36 -11.68
CA LEU A 127 5.74 -23.21 -12.75
C LEU A 127 4.59 -24.11 -12.32
N ALA A 128 4.49 -24.45 -11.02
CA ALA A 128 3.34 -25.17 -10.47
C ALA A 128 2.10 -24.26 -10.34
N GLY A 129 2.31 -22.94 -10.32
CA GLY A 129 1.28 -21.94 -10.08
C GLY A 129 1.21 -21.51 -8.63
N ASP A 130 2.13 -21.97 -7.80
CA ASP A 130 2.20 -21.60 -6.39
C ASP A 130 2.85 -20.21 -6.21
N ILE A 131 2.47 -19.53 -5.15
CA ILE A 131 3.11 -18.28 -4.74
C ILE A 131 4.52 -18.58 -4.24
N ALA A 132 5.49 -17.84 -4.76
CA ALA A 132 6.88 -17.97 -4.39
C ALA A 132 7.48 -16.61 -4.04
N VAL A 133 8.20 -16.55 -2.92
CA VAL A 133 9.07 -15.41 -2.58
C VAL A 133 10.50 -15.90 -2.52
N GLU A 134 11.38 -15.21 -3.24
CA GLU A 134 12.81 -15.51 -3.26
C GLU A 134 13.65 -14.26 -2.99
N ARG A 135 14.77 -14.48 -2.30
CA ARG A 135 15.83 -13.50 -2.12
C ARG A 135 16.91 -13.71 -3.17
N PHE A 136 17.34 -12.63 -3.79
CA PHE A 136 18.50 -12.55 -4.67
C PHE A 136 19.55 -11.58 -4.11
N HIS A 137 20.69 -11.52 -4.77
CA HIS A 137 21.75 -10.60 -4.45
C HIS A 137 22.17 -9.85 -5.72
N VAL A 138 22.57 -8.58 -5.60
CA VAL A 138 23.19 -7.85 -6.70
C VAL A 138 24.58 -8.45 -6.98
N SER A 139 24.97 -8.56 -8.26
CA SER A 139 26.30 -9.03 -8.64
C SER A 139 27.37 -7.94 -8.44
N THR A 140 28.58 -8.19 -8.93
CA THR A 140 29.63 -7.17 -8.99
C THR A 140 29.31 -6.01 -9.94
N ASP A 141 28.43 -6.25 -10.93
CA ASP A 141 27.79 -5.19 -11.71
C ASP A 141 26.52 -4.73 -10.98
N PRO A 142 26.45 -3.47 -10.52
CA PRO A 142 25.29 -2.98 -9.76
C PRO A 142 23.99 -2.97 -10.58
N ASN A 143 24.05 -3.15 -11.89
CA ASN A 143 22.91 -3.21 -12.79
C ASN A 143 22.48 -4.64 -13.16
N VAL A 144 23.08 -5.66 -12.54
CA VAL A 144 22.83 -7.07 -12.81
C VAL A 144 22.75 -7.85 -11.49
N ALA A 145 21.73 -8.64 -11.30
CA ALA A 145 21.62 -9.55 -10.16
C ALA A 145 22.40 -10.85 -10.38
N ASP A 146 22.88 -11.44 -9.29
CA ASP A 146 23.29 -12.85 -9.26
C ASP A 146 22.01 -13.71 -9.46
N PRO A 147 21.97 -14.64 -10.42
CA PRO A 147 20.79 -15.45 -10.70
C PRO A 147 20.50 -16.53 -9.63
N THR A 148 21.36 -16.68 -8.62
CA THR A 148 21.22 -17.70 -7.59
C THR A 148 20.25 -17.26 -6.50
N PRO A 149 19.07 -17.89 -6.38
CA PRO A 149 18.07 -17.51 -5.38
C PRO A 149 18.24 -18.23 -4.06
N LEU A 150 17.68 -17.63 -3.03
CA LEU A 150 17.26 -18.32 -1.81
C LEU A 150 15.73 -18.28 -1.73
N ARG A 151 15.07 -19.44 -1.72
CA ARG A 151 13.62 -19.53 -1.48
C ARG A 151 13.32 -19.12 -0.04
N ILE A 152 12.48 -18.09 0.13
CA ILE A 152 12.02 -17.61 1.43
C ILE A 152 10.78 -18.38 1.85
N ILE A 153 9.74 -18.39 0.99
CA ILE A 153 8.49 -19.09 1.28
C ILE A 153 7.84 -19.55 -0.03
N SER A 154 7.12 -20.66 0.04
CA SER A 154 6.16 -21.12 -0.97
C SER A 154 4.80 -21.26 -0.33
N ILE A 155 3.75 -20.82 -1.01
CA ILE A 155 2.36 -20.96 -0.58
C ILE A 155 1.61 -21.61 -1.71
N ALA A 156 1.03 -22.77 -1.44
CA ALA A 156 0.25 -23.52 -2.43
C ALA A 156 -0.96 -22.69 -2.90
N HIS A 157 -1.15 -22.64 -4.22
CA HIS A 157 -2.29 -21.98 -4.87
C HIS A 157 -2.91 -22.91 -5.92
N PRO A 158 -3.55 -24.01 -5.47
CA PRO A 158 -3.71 -25.23 -6.28
C PRO A 158 -4.83 -25.19 -7.31
N VAL A 159 -5.79 -24.25 -7.21
CA VAL A 159 -7.04 -24.38 -7.97
C VAL A 159 -7.19 -23.31 -9.04
N ASN A 160 -7.11 -22.05 -8.67
CA ASN A 160 -7.42 -20.94 -9.57
C ASN A 160 -6.16 -20.25 -10.07
N THR A 161 -6.32 -19.38 -11.07
CA THR A 161 -5.20 -18.62 -11.67
C THR A 161 -5.35 -17.11 -11.43
N ASN A 162 -6.09 -16.72 -10.40
CA ASN A 162 -6.34 -15.35 -9.99
C ASN A 162 -6.25 -15.20 -8.47
N HIS A 163 -6.29 -13.97 -7.96
CA HIS A 163 -6.17 -13.59 -6.55
C HIS A 163 -4.86 -14.07 -5.91
N TYR A 164 -3.76 -13.70 -6.52
CA TYR A 164 -2.44 -13.96 -5.94
C TYR A 164 -2.02 -12.88 -4.94
N GLY A 165 -2.73 -11.73 -4.87
CA GLY A 165 -2.21 -10.54 -4.22
C GLY A 165 -0.97 -10.02 -4.96
N GLY A 166 0.22 -10.15 -4.33
CA GLY A 166 1.48 -10.10 -5.10
C GLY A 166 2.40 -8.95 -4.77
N LEU A 167 2.10 -8.06 -3.82
CA LEU A 167 3.03 -7.03 -3.40
C LEU A 167 3.93 -7.51 -2.26
N LEU A 168 5.21 -7.16 -2.34
CA LEU A 168 6.18 -7.15 -1.25
C LEU A 168 6.46 -5.71 -0.83
N ALA A 169 6.55 -5.46 0.48
CA ALA A 169 7.04 -4.21 1.02
C ALA A 169 7.74 -4.44 2.36
N PHE A 170 8.79 -3.69 2.64
CA PHE A 170 9.32 -3.61 3.99
C PHE A 170 8.53 -2.58 4.79
N GLY A 171 8.05 -3.00 5.96
CA GLY A 171 7.38 -2.12 6.89
C GLY A 171 8.35 -1.16 7.59
N PRO A 172 7.82 -0.13 8.28
CA PRO A 172 8.65 0.80 9.05
C PRO A 172 9.41 0.12 10.20
N ASP A 173 9.04 -1.09 10.56
CA ASP A 173 9.67 -1.95 11.55
C ASP A 173 10.82 -2.83 10.97
N GLY A 174 11.08 -2.72 9.66
CA GLY A 174 12.16 -3.44 8.95
C GLY A 174 11.86 -4.90 8.63
N PHE A 175 10.64 -5.39 8.84
CA PHE A 175 10.22 -6.73 8.43
C PHE A 175 9.60 -6.73 7.04
N LEU A 176 9.65 -7.88 6.38
CA LEU A 176 9.03 -8.08 5.07
C LEU A 176 7.55 -8.40 5.24
N TYR A 177 6.71 -7.62 4.57
CA TYR A 177 5.29 -7.89 4.43
C TYR A 177 4.98 -8.42 3.04
N MET A 178 3.99 -9.30 2.95
CA MET A 178 3.48 -9.83 1.68
C MET A 178 1.96 -10.01 1.72
N GLY A 179 1.27 -9.48 0.73
CA GLY A 179 -0.16 -9.68 0.54
C GLY A 179 -0.44 -10.95 -0.26
N THR A 180 -1.35 -11.78 0.22
CA THR A 180 -1.84 -12.96 -0.50
C THR A 180 -3.33 -12.84 -0.76
N GLY A 181 -3.78 -13.20 -1.96
CA GLY A 181 -5.21 -13.34 -2.22
C GLY A 181 -5.80 -14.58 -1.56
N ASP A 182 -7.12 -14.68 -1.59
CA ASP A 182 -7.91 -15.75 -0.98
C ASP A 182 -7.78 -17.13 -1.69
N GLY A 183 -7.07 -17.18 -2.81
CA GLY A 183 -6.89 -18.39 -3.62
C GLY A 183 -7.76 -18.40 -4.86
N GLY A 184 -8.48 -17.33 -5.14
CA GLY A 184 -9.20 -17.09 -6.37
C GLY A 184 -10.59 -17.76 -6.47
N GLY A 185 -11.22 -17.53 -7.61
CA GLY A 185 -12.62 -17.90 -7.82
C GLY A 185 -13.58 -16.88 -7.21
N GLY A 186 -14.86 -17.25 -7.12
CA GLY A 186 -15.90 -16.40 -6.53
C GLY A 186 -16.22 -16.79 -5.10
N GLY A 187 -16.44 -15.81 -4.22
CA GLY A 187 -17.04 -15.98 -2.89
C GLY A 187 -16.16 -16.63 -1.83
N ASP A 188 -14.89 -16.89 -2.10
CA ASP A 188 -13.98 -17.59 -1.18
C ASP A 188 -14.63 -18.86 -0.59
N VAL A 189 -15.11 -19.75 -1.45
CA VAL A 189 -15.82 -20.98 -1.03
C VAL A 189 -15.01 -21.82 -0.03
N PRO A 190 -13.65 -21.90 -0.13
CA PRO A 190 -12.85 -22.58 0.88
C PRO A 190 -12.80 -21.87 2.24
N GLY A 191 -13.20 -20.60 2.31
CA GLY A 191 -13.14 -19.77 3.53
C GLY A 191 -11.71 -19.38 3.91
N ASN A 192 -10.82 -19.27 2.95
CA ASN A 192 -9.40 -19.01 3.17
C ASN A 192 -9.17 -17.69 3.89
N ALA A 193 -9.89 -16.62 3.51
CA ALA A 193 -9.70 -15.29 4.07
C ALA A 193 -9.90 -15.26 5.60
N GLN A 194 -10.91 -15.99 6.11
CA GLN A 194 -11.20 -16.06 7.54
C GLN A 194 -10.47 -17.21 8.28
N ASN A 195 -9.90 -18.16 7.54
CA ASN A 195 -9.21 -19.30 8.13
C ASN A 195 -7.76 -18.93 8.53
N LEU A 196 -7.49 -18.80 9.82
CA LEU A 196 -6.16 -18.45 10.35
C LEU A 196 -5.15 -19.62 10.27
N ASN A 197 -5.55 -20.80 9.81
CA ASN A 197 -4.66 -21.96 9.65
C ASN A 197 -4.00 -22.03 8.26
N VAL A 198 -4.36 -21.12 7.35
CA VAL A 198 -3.82 -21.00 5.99
C VAL A 198 -3.25 -19.61 5.74
N LEU A 199 -2.39 -19.47 4.73
CA LEU A 199 -1.70 -18.22 4.41
C LEU A 199 -2.36 -17.45 3.26
N LEU A 200 -3.47 -17.92 2.69
CA LEU A 200 -4.24 -17.25 1.65
C LEU A 200 -5.25 -16.26 2.26
N GLY A 201 -5.49 -15.13 1.59
CA GLY A 201 -6.39 -14.07 2.06
C GLY A 201 -5.82 -13.28 3.24
N LYS A 202 -4.52 -12.97 3.21
CA LYS A 202 -3.75 -12.45 4.35
C LYS A 202 -2.80 -11.32 3.96
N LEU A 203 -2.45 -10.53 4.95
CA LEU A 203 -1.19 -9.82 4.99
C LEU A 203 -0.26 -10.58 5.96
N LEU A 204 0.87 -11.06 5.47
CA LEU A 204 1.87 -11.79 6.23
C LEU A 204 3.03 -10.87 6.61
N ARG A 205 3.74 -11.18 7.72
CA ARG A 205 4.89 -10.42 8.22
C ARG A 205 5.99 -11.38 8.65
N LEU A 206 7.17 -11.25 8.02
CA LEU A 206 8.31 -12.15 8.14
C LEU A 206 9.59 -11.39 8.47
N ASP A 207 10.41 -11.92 9.35
CA ASP A 207 11.79 -11.48 9.54
C ASP A 207 12.70 -12.25 8.59
N VAL A 208 13.28 -11.55 7.63
CA VAL A 208 14.19 -12.08 6.61
C VAL A 208 15.62 -11.55 6.77
N ASN A 209 15.92 -10.81 7.85
CA ASN A 209 17.20 -10.13 8.03
C ASN A 209 18.38 -11.08 8.06
N ASN A 210 18.20 -12.28 8.66
CA ASN A 210 19.23 -13.31 8.75
C ASN A 210 18.86 -14.58 7.97
N SER A 211 18.14 -14.42 6.86
CA SER A 211 17.65 -15.53 6.03
C SER A 211 18.82 -16.37 5.48
N SER A 212 18.69 -17.69 5.58
CA SER A 212 19.64 -18.70 5.10
C SER A 212 18.90 -19.92 4.57
N ALA A 213 19.61 -20.84 3.93
CA ALA A 213 18.98 -22.09 3.44
C ALA A 213 18.43 -22.94 4.60
N ALA A 214 19.06 -22.90 5.78
CA ALA A 214 18.58 -23.63 6.95
C ALA A 214 17.41 -22.92 7.66
N GLN A 215 17.33 -21.59 7.58
CA GLN A 215 16.28 -20.77 8.16
C GLN A 215 15.94 -19.63 7.22
N PRO A 216 15.01 -19.84 6.25
CA PRO A 216 14.71 -18.85 5.23
C PRO A 216 14.07 -17.58 5.79
N TYR A 217 13.33 -17.68 6.87
CA TYR A 217 12.76 -16.56 7.64
C TYR A 217 12.53 -16.96 9.10
N VAL A 218 12.27 -15.96 9.92
CA VAL A 218 11.77 -16.13 11.29
C VAL A 218 10.42 -15.47 11.39
N VAL A 219 9.48 -16.06 12.13
CA VAL A 219 8.23 -15.41 12.48
C VAL A 219 8.51 -14.40 13.59
N PRO A 220 8.28 -13.08 13.38
CA PRO A 220 8.51 -12.10 14.44
C PRO A 220 7.64 -12.35 15.66
N SER A 221 8.23 -12.30 16.86
CA SER A 221 7.52 -12.56 18.12
C SER A 221 6.35 -11.60 18.40
N GLY A 222 6.36 -10.42 17.76
CA GLY A 222 5.26 -9.45 17.82
C GLY A 222 4.13 -9.72 16.85
N ASN A 223 4.13 -10.82 16.10
CA ASN A 223 2.98 -11.19 15.27
C ASN A 223 1.81 -11.66 16.14
N PRO A 224 0.56 -11.34 15.79
CA PRO A 224 -0.58 -11.50 16.67
C PRO A 224 -0.95 -12.96 16.97
N PHE A 225 -0.54 -13.91 16.12
CA PHE A 225 -0.94 -15.31 16.24
C PHE A 225 0.21 -16.27 16.57
N VAL A 226 1.39 -15.74 16.95
CA VAL A 226 2.54 -16.55 17.33
C VAL A 226 2.20 -17.42 18.54
N GLY A 227 2.56 -18.72 18.46
CA GLY A 227 2.35 -19.69 19.54
C GLY A 227 0.89 -20.11 19.75
N GLN A 228 -0.05 -19.65 18.93
CA GLN A 228 -1.45 -20.04 19.05
C GLN A 228 -1.73 -21.30 18.21
N VAL A 229 -2.23 -22.35 18.88
CA VAL A 229 -2.56 -23.63 18.22
C VAL A 229 -3.63 -23.40 17.13
N GLY A 230 -3.42 -23.99 15.95
CA GLY A 230 -4.35 -23.88 14.82
C GLY A 230 -4.32 -22.53 14.11
N ARG A 231 -3.28 -21.71 14.34
CA ARG A 231 -3.09 -20.42 13.66
C ARG A 231 -1.67 -20.30 13.14
N ARG A 232 -1.54 -19.72 11.96
CA ARG A 232 -0.26 -19.45 11.33
C ARG A 232 0.35 -18.18 11.93
N GLY A 233 1.55 -18.32 12.49
CA GLY A 233 2.26 -17.22 13.16
C GLY A 233 2.70 -16.11 12.19
N GLU A 234 2.83 -16.41 10.91
CA GLU A 234 3.20 -15.46 9.85
C GLU A 234 2.15 -14.38 9.60
N ILE A 235 0.89 -14.63 10.00
CA ILE A 235 -0.23 -13.73 9.73
C ILE A 235 -0.11 -12.44 10.55
N TRP A 236 -0.16 -11.29 9.86
CA TRP A 236 -0.26 -9.96 10.45
C TRP A 236 -1.71 -9.47 10.49
N ALA A 237 -2.44 -9.62 9.37
CA ALA A 237 -3.86 -9.31 9.23
C ALA A 237 -4.53 -10.32 8.28
N TYR A 238 -5.85 -10.39 8.30
CA TYR A 238 -6.63 -11.38 7.56
C TYR A 238 -7.96 -10.82 7.07
N GLY A 239 -8.74 -11.64 6.38
CA GLY A 239 -10.01 -11.22 5.83
C GLY A 239 -9.85 -10.34 4.59
N LEU A 240 -8.86 -10.66 3.75
CA LEU A 240 -8.58 -9.98 2.48
C LEU A 240 -8.96 -10.89 1.31
N ARG A 241 -9.48 -10.29 0.21
CA ARG A 241 -9.85 -11.02 -0.99
C ARG A 241 -8.68 -11.11 -1.98
N ASN A 242 -8.22 -9.97 -2.47
CA ASN A 242 -7.08 -9.87 -3.37
C ASN A 242 -6.39 -8.52 -3.15
N PRO A 243 -5.61 -8.36 -2.07
CA PRO A 243 -4.91 -7.12 -1.74
C PRO A 243 -3.83 -6.85 -2.78
N TRP A 244 -4.26 -6.28 -3.92
CA TRP A 244 -3.42 -6.10 -5.10
C TRP A 244 -2.23 -5.21 -4.82
N ARG A 245 -2.48 -4.06 -4.17
CA ARG A 245 -1.42 -3.14 -3.72
C ARG A 245 -1.73 -2.61 -2.34
N TYR A 246 -0.69 -2.46 -1.56
CA TYR A 246 -0.76 -1.77 -0.28
C TYR A 246 0.46 -0.86 -0.11
N ALA A 247 0.40 0.10 0.78
CA ALA A 247 1.49 1.03 1.03
C ALA A 247 1.58 1.40 2.50
N PHE A 248 2.78 1.37 3.03
CA PHE A 248 3.09 2.03 4.29
C PHE A 248 3.34 3.51 4.04
N ASP A 249 2.79 4.34 4.90
CA ASP A 249 3.12 5.76 4.98
C ASP A 249 3.82 6.05 6.31
N PRO A 250 5.15 6.04 6.37
CA PRO A 250 5.88 6.24 7.62
C PRO A 250 5.60 7.60 8.28
N ALA A 251 5.28 8.62 7.48
CA ALA A 251 5.04 9.97 8.00
C ALA A 251 3.75 10.07 8.82
N SER A 252 2.72 9.28 8.49
CA SER A 252 1.47 9.20 9.26
C SER A 252 1.37 7.94 10.12
N ALA A 253 2.35 7.03 10.03
CA ALA A 253 2.34 5.71 10.67
C ALA A 253 1.11 4.87 10.28
N MET A 254 0.66 4.97 9.03
CA MET A 254 -0.51 4.27 8.52
C MET A 254 -0.12 3.24 7.45
N LEU A 255 -0.93 2.20 7.34
CA LEU A 255 -0.96 1.19 6.29
C LEU A 255 -2.25 1.37 5.50
N TYR A 256 -2.13 1.47 4.18
CA TYR A 256 -3.24 1.55 3.23
C TYR A 256 -3.25 0.26 2.41
N ILE A 257 -4.38 -0.40 2.29
CA ILE A 257 -4.56 -1.63 1.50
C ILE A 257 -5.67 -1.37 0.50
N ALA A 258 -5.40 -1.59 -0.79
CA ALA A 258 -6.43 -1.65 -1.82
C ALA A 258 -6.75 -3.12 -2.06
N ASP A 259 -7.90 -3.54 -1.62
CA ASP A 259 -8.40 -4.90 -1.74
C ASP A 259 -9.48 -4.97 -2.83
N VAL A 260 -9.25 -5.84 -3.81
CA VAL A 260 -10.16 -6.00 -4.95
C VAL A 260 -11.40 -6.77 -4.53
N GLY A 261 -12.55 -6.14 -4.71
CA GLY A 261 -13.85 -6.72 -4.39
C GLY A 261 -14.32 -7.76 -5.37
N GLN A 262 -15.52 -8.31 -5.14
CA GLN A 262 -16.06 -9.40 -5.94
C GLN A 262 -16.91 -8.90 -7.11
N ASP A 263 -18.08 -8.33 -6.83
CA ASP A 263 -19.08 -7.98 -7.84
C ASP A 263 -19.76 -6.62 -7.57
N ARG A 264 -19.59 -6.04 -6.39
CA ARG A 264 -20.37 -4.89 -5.92
C ARG A 264 -19.55 -3.72 -5.45
N ARG A 265 -18.42 -3.96 -4.79
CA ARG A 265 -17.60 -2.92 -4.14
C ARG A 265 -16.11 -3.19 -4.29
N GLU A 266 -15.38 -2.13 -4.57
CA GLU A 266 -13.94 -2.02 -4.37
C GLU A 266 -13.66 -1.25 -3.10
N GLU A 267 -12.52 -1.51 -2.42
CA GLU A 267 -12.28 -0.90 -1.12
C GLU A 267 -10.83 -0.47 -0.89
N VAL A 268 -10.68 0.53 0.00
CA VAL A 268 -9.40 0.94 0.58
C VAL A 268 -9.52 0.84 2.10
N ASP A 269 -8.78 -0.09 2.66
CA ASP A 269 -8.61 -0.24 4.10
C ASP A 269 -7.47 0.61 4.60
N VAL A 270 -7.64 1.23 5.76
CA VAL A 270 -6.55 1.98 6.39
C VAL A 270 -6.53 1.71 7.89
N ALA A 271 -5.34 1.39 8.38
CA ALA A 271 -5.11 1.19 9.82
C ALA A 271 -3.73 1.71 10.22
N GLY A 272 -3.50 1.86 11.51
CA GLY A 272 -2.15 2.12 12.01
C GLY A 272 -1.20 1.00 11.56
N SER A 273 0.00 1.35 11.09
CA SER A 273 0.97 0.35 10.58
C SER A 273 1.41 -0.67 11.62
N ALA A 274 1.25 -0.36 12.91
CA ALA A 274 1.52 -1.26 14.03
C ALA A 274 0.27 -2.03 14.53
N ALA A 275 -0.91 -1.84 13.91
CA ALA A 275 -2.14 -2.51 14.31
C ALA A 275 -2.16 -3.95 13.76
N ALA A 276 -1.97 -4.91 14.66
CA ALA A 276 -1.88 -6.33 14.33
C ALA A 276 -3.19 -7.07 14.56
N GLY A 277 -3.41 -8.16 13.83
CA GLY A 277 -4.55 -9.06 14.04
C GLY A 277 -5.88 -8.52 13.51
N LEU A 278 -5.87 -7.52 12.67
CA LEU A 278 -7.08 -6.93 12.09
C LEU A 278 -7.75 -7.90 11.10
N ASN A 279 -9.09 -7.92 11.13
CA ASN A 279 -9.93 -8.63 10.18
C ASN A 279 -10.61 -7.62 9.25
N TYR A 280 -10.25 -7.62 7.99
CA TYR A 280 -10.79 -6.69 6.99
C TYR A 280 -12.12 -7.12 6.37
N GLY A 281 -12.64 -8.28 6.77
CA GLY A 281 -14.05 -8.62 6.59
C GLY A 281 -14.37 -9.61 5.47
N TRP A 282 -13.53 -9.77 4.45
CA TRP A 282 -13.79 -10.76 3.40
C TRP A 282 -13.75 -12.20 3.99
N ASN A 283 -14.70 -13.10 3.75
CA ASN A 283 -15.91 -13.01 2.92
C ASN A 283 -17.21 -12.84 3.76
N ILE A 284 -17.17 -12.01 4.78
CA ILE A 284 -18.35 -11.61 5.57
C ILE A 284 -18.93 -10.32 4.99
N THR A 285 -18.06 -9.43 4.54
CA THR A 285 -18.40 -8.18 3.86
C THR A 285 -17.64 -8.06 2.55
N GLU A 286 -18.19 -7.25 1.63
CA GLU A 286 -17.56 -6.72 0.43
C GLU A 286 -17.68 -5.19 0.48
N GLY A 287 -16.59 -4.49 0.74
CA GLY A 287 -16.66 -3.11 1.16
C GLY A 287 -17.46 -2.94 2.45
N THR A 288 -18.39 -2.01 2.43
CA THR A 288 -19.32 -1.78 3.54
C THR A 288 -20.60 -2.63 3.47
N LEU A 289 -20.75 -3.48 2.45
CA LEU A 289 -21.92 -4.32 2.24
C LEU A 289 -21.72 -5.72 2.81
N CYS A 290 -22.77 -6.30 3.36
CA CYS A 290 -22.77 -7.71 3.74
C CYS A 290 -22.61 -8.64 2.54
N PHE A 291 -21.85 -9.74 2.72
CA PHE A 291 -21.64 -10.80 1.73
C PHE A 291 -21.62 -12.17 2.43
N PRO A 292 -22.14 -13.25 1.83
CA PRO A 292 -22.97 -13.28 0.62
C PRO A 292 -24.44 -12.90 0.91
N ALA A 293 -24.84 -12.81 2.16
CA ALA A 293 -26.21 -12.53 2.58
C ALA A 293 -26.28 -11.34 3.54
N ASP A 294 -27.38 -10.59 3.49
CA ASP A 294 -27.69 -9.48 4.36
C ASP A 294 -28.91 -9.85 5.24
N PRO A 295 -28.87 -9.63 6.57
CA PRO A 295 -27.80 -8.99 7.34
C PRO A 295 -26.63 -9.92 7.70
N CYS A 296 -25.45 -9.30 7.96
CA CYS A 296 -24.28 -9.96 8.52
C CYS A 296 -23.81 -9.27 9.83
N SER A 297 -22.93 -9.92 10.57
CA SER A 297 -22.30 -9.28 11.74
C SER A 297 -20.97 -8.65 11.33
N THR A 298 -20.85 -7.35 11.55
CA THR A 298 -19.58 -6.61 11.38
C THR A 298 -18.80 -6.45 12.67
N GLN A 299 -19.23 -7.12 13.74
CA GLN A 299 -18.52 -7.06 15.03
C GLN A 299 -17.12 -7.65 14.91
N GLY A 300 -16.12 -6.86 15.29
CA GLY A 300 -14.69 -7.25 15.21
C GLY A 300 -14.06 -7.11 13.83
N LEU A 301 -14.81 -6.60 12.85
CA LEU A 301 -14.25 -6.25 11.54
C LEU A 301 -13.68 -4.83 11.54
N THR A 302 -12.66 -4.64 10.71
CA THR A 302 -12.11 -3.33 10.35
C THR A 302 -12.67 -2.97 9.00
N LEU A 303 -13.68 -2.10 8.98
CA LEU A 303 -14.33 -1.69 7.74
C LEU A 303 -13.46 -0.68 6.97
N PRO A 304 -13.57 -0.62 5.63
CA PRO A 304 -12.79 0.27 4.80
C PRO A 304 -13.11 1.75 5.07
N VAL A 305 -12.10 2.61 4.88
CA VAL A 305 -12.28 4.08 4.97
C VAL A 305 -12.89 4.66 3.69
N LEU A 306 -12.85 3.89 2.61
CA LEU A 306 -13.41 4.23 1.31
C LEU A 306 -13.80 2.95 0.59
N ASP A 307 -15.02 2.93 0.05
CA ASP A 307 -15.43 1.97 -0.97
C ASP A 307 -16.09 2.68 -2.16
N TYR A 308 -16.19 1.99 -3.29
CA TYR A 308 -16.92 2.47 -4.47
C TYR A 308 -17.58 1.30 -5.22
N ALA A 309 -18.67 1.61 -5.94
CA ALA A 309 -19.47 0.60 -6.60
C ALA A 309 -18.84 0.07 -7.90
N HIS A 310 -19.12 -1.17 -8.25
CA HIS A 310 -18.93 -1.71 -9.58
C HIS A 310 -20.01 -1.15 -10.52
N ASP A 311 -19.73 -0.03 -11.13
CA ASP A 311 -20.59 0.65 -12.10
C ASP A 311 -19.77 1.48 -13.09
N ALA A 312 -20.44 2.15 -14.01
CA ALA A 312 -19.77 2.96 -15.03
C ALA A 312 -18.96 4.14 -14.47
N ALA A 313 -19.28 4.62 -13.27
CA ALA A 313 -18.56 5.72 -12.61
C ALA A 313 -17.47 5.23 -11.65
N GLY A 314 -17.69 4.09 -11.01
CA GLY A 314 -16.75 3.45 -10.08
C GLY A 314 -15.68 2.67 -10.80
N GLY A 315 -16.05 1.63 -11.48
CA GLY A 315 -15.13 0.68 -12.12
C GLY A 315 -15.40 -0.76 -11.72
N CYS A 316 -14.36 -1.59 -11.66
CA CYS A 316 -14.51 -3.01 -11.38
C CYS A 316 -13.32 -3.68 -10.70
N SER A 317 -12.20 -2.99 -10.53
CA SER A 317 -11.00 -3.57 -9.93
C SER A 317 -10.03 -2.46 -9.51
N ILE A 318 -9.94 -2.22 -8.22
CA ILE A 318 -9.01 -1.24 -7.67
C ILE A 318 -7.55 -1.68 -7.90
N THR A 319 -6.72 -0.77 -8.38
CA THR A 319 -5.30 -1.07 -8.63
C THR A 319 -4.39 -0.52 -7.55
N GLY A 320 -4.98 0.00 -6.48
CA GLY A 320 -4.26 0.50 -5.32
C GLY A 320 -3.49 1.77 -5.60
N GLY A 321 -2.52 1.99 -4.79
CA GLY A 321 -1.72 3.19 -4.87
C GLY A 321 -0.83 3.38 -3.69
N THR A 322 -0.53 4.63 -3.45
CA THR A 322 0.35 5.04 -2.36
C THR A 322 0.09 6.48 -1.94
N VAL A 323 0.61 6.85 -0.77
CA VAL A 323 0.57 8.25 -0.31
C VAL A 323 1.69 9.03 -0.97
N TYR A 324 1.35 10.14 -1.63
CA TYR A 324 2.33 11.01 -2.23
C TYR A 324 3.18 11.72 -1.16
N ARG A 325 4.52 11.58 -1.27
CA ARG A 325 5.49 12.21 -0.37
C ARG A 325 6.59 12.97 -1.11
N GLY A 326 6.50 13.03 -2.44
CA GLY A 326 7.45 13.74 -3.30
C GLY A 326 7.50 15.24 -3.05
N SER A 327 8.42 15.90 -3.76
CA SER A 327 8.66 17.34 -3.66
C SER A 327 8.23 18.13 -4.89
N ALA A 328 7.97 17.43 -6.01
CA ALA A 328 7.60 18.11 -7.27
C ALA A 328 6.23 18.80 -7.20
N VAL A 329 5.30 18.26 -6.41
CA VAL A 329 3.97 18.84 -6.19
C VAL A 329 3.66 18.84 -4.68
N PRO A 330 4.25 19.77 -3.89
CA PRO A 330 4.18 19.72 -2.42
C PRO A 330 2.77 19.72 -1.84
N GLU A 331 1.81 20.29 -2.56
CA GLU A 331 0.41 20.40 -2.14
C GLU A 331 -0.33 19.06 -2.14
N LEU A 332 0.25 18.05 -2.80
CA LEU A 332 -0.30 16.69 -2.82
C LEU A 332 0.21 15.83 -1.66
N ARG A 333 1.19 16.31 -0.90
CA ARG A 333 1.77 15.53 0.20
C ARG A 333 0.71 15.11 1.20
N GLY A 334 0.68 13.82 1.49
CA GLY A 334 -0.29 13.23 2.40
C GLY A 334 -1.57 12.72 1.74
N ARG A 335 -1.74 12.93 0.43
CA ARG A 335 -2.87 12.36 -0.31
C ARG A 335 -2.55 10.95 -0.77
N TYR A 336 -3.46 10.02 -0.54
CA TYR A 336 -3.40 8.68 -1.11
C TYR A 336 -3.97 8.70 -2.52
N PHE A 337 -3.18 8.23 -3.47
CA PHE A 337 -3.57 8.09 -4.87
C PHE A 337 -3.97 6.65 -5.16
N TYR A 338 -5.02 6.46 -5.96
CA TYR A 338 -5.53 5.16 -6.37
C TYR A 338 -6.19 5.25 -7.74
N SER A 339 -6.38 4.10 -8.38
CA SER A 339 -7.01 3.98 -9.70
C SER A 339 -7.83 2.69 -9.78
N ASP A 340 -8.53 2.54 -10.89
CA ASP A 340 -9.29 1.35 -11.23
C ASP A 340 -8.84 0.81 -12.60
N PHE A 341 -8.70 -0.50 -12.69
CA PHE A 341 -8.24 -1.18 -13.90
C PHE A 341 -9.21 -1.02 -15.08
N CYS A 342 -10.52 -1.12 -14.84
CA CYS A 342 -11.53 -1.04 -15.89
C CYS A 342 -11.72 0.39 -16.39
N SER A 343 -11.79 1.33 -15.49
CA SER A 343 -12.12 2.72 -15.76
C SER A 343 -10.90 3.60 -16.08
N GLY A 344 -9.72 3.25 -15.57
CA GLY A 344 -8.47 3.97 -15.84
C GLY A 344 -8.43 5.41 -15.32
N TRP A 345 -9.37 5.80 -14.43
CA TRP A 345 -9.34 7.12 -13.80
C TRP A 345 -8.23 7.19 -12.74
N LEU A 346 -7.81 8.39 -12.39
CA LEU A 346 -6.88 8.66 -11.29
C LEU A 346 -7.62 9.46 -10.22
N ARG A 347 -7.68 8.92 -9.00
CA ARG A 347 -8.32 9.55 -7.86
C ARG A 347 -7.37 9.69 -6.67
N SER A 348 -7.70 10.59 -5.74
CA SER A 348 -6.99 10.70 -4.48
C SER A 348 -7.90 11.17 -3.35
N PHE A 349 -7.50 10.91 -2.11
CA PHE A 349 -8.12 11.48 -0.91
C PHE A 349 -7.06 11.84 0.14
N ALA A 350 -7.42 12.67 1.10
CA ALA A 350 -6.67 12.89 2.33
C ALA A 350 -7.32 12.07 3.46
N LEU A 351 -6.50 11.49 4.35
CA LEU A 351 -6.99 10.80 5.54
C LEU A 351 -6.90 11.73 6.75
N VAL A 352 -8.04 12.04 7.36
CA VAL A 352 -8.08 12.86 8.58
C VAL A 352 -8.98 12.19 9.61
N GLY A 353 -8.45 11.90 10.79
CA GLY A 353 -9.22 11.25 11.87
C GLY A 353 -9.79 9.87 11.48
N GLY A 354 -9.14 9.14 10.57
CA GLY A 354 -9.61 7.85 10.08
C GLY A 354 -10.69 7.94 8.97
N VAL A 355 -10.95 9.13 8.45
CA VAL A 355 -11.97 9.35 7.40
C VAL A 355 -11.29 9.85 6.12
N ALA A 356 -11.67 9.27 4.98
CA ALA A 356 -11.25 9.72 3.66
C ALA A 356 -12.02 11.00 3.28
N ILE A 357 -11.33 12.13 3.28
CA ILE A 357 -11.87 13.45 2.93
C ILE A 357 -11.23 14.00 1.66
N GLU A 358 -11.75 15.12 1.13
CA GLU A 358 -11.24 15.81 -0.06
C GLU A 358 -11.01 14.84 -1.23
N ARG A 359 -11.96 13.95 -1.46
CA ARG A 359 -11.93 13.02 -2.60
C ARG A 359 -11.88 13.81 -3.90
N THR A 360 -10.85 13.55 -4.69
CA THR A 360 -10.60 14.28 -5.94
C THR A 360 -10.51 13.30 -7.09
N ASP A 361 -11.25 13.57 -8.14
CA ASP A 361 -11.13 12.91 -9.44
C ASP A 361 -10.25 13.78 -10.35
N TRP A 362 -9.09 13.25 -10.73
CA TRP A 362 -8.10 14.00 -11.49
C TRP A 362 -8.36 13.85 -12.99
N ASN A 363 -8.65 14.96 -13.68
CA ASN A 363 -8.75 14.95 -15.12
C ASN A 363 -7.37 14.79 -15.76
N ILE A 364 -7.00 13.54 -16.04
CA ILE A 364 -5.73 13.17 -16.70
C ILE A 364 -5.97 12.72 -18.14
N ALA A 365 -4.93 12.75 -18.96
CA ALA A 365 -4.97 12.13 -20.28
C ALA A 365 -5.23 10.62 -20.14
N ASN A 366 -6.03 10.07 -21.04
CA ASN A 366 -6.25 8.62 -21.11
C ASN A 366 -4.93 7.93 -21.49
N VAL A 367 -4.41 7.12 -20.58
CA VAL A 367 -3.17 6.33 -20.77
C VAL A 367 -3.45 4.83 -20.92
N GLY A 368 -4.70 4.46 -21.10
CA GLY A 368 -5.17 3.07 -21.05
C GLY A 368 -5.46 2.63 -19.62
N GLN A 369 -5.49 1.33 -19.42
CA GLN A 369 -5.73 0.76 -18.10
C GLN A 369 -4.52 0.99 -17.19
N ILE A 370 -4.76 1.62 -16.04
CA ILE A 370 -3.76 1.76 -14.99
C ILE A 370 -3.75 0.47 -14.17
N VAL A 371 -2.61 -0.21 -14.14
CA VAL A 371 -2.49 -1.52 -13.47
C VAL A 371 -1.84 -1.41 -12.11
N SER A 372 -1.05 -0.38 -11.86
CA SER A 372 -0.32 -0.23 -10.61
C SER A 372 0.31 1.16 -10.47
N PHE A 373 0.91 1.39 -9.33
CA PHE A 373 1.69 2.57 -9.00
C PHE A 373 3.13 2.19 -8.64
N GLY A 374 4.00 3.18 -8.62
CA GLY A 374 5.36 3.04 -8.12
C GLY A 374 5.88 4.34 -7.54
N VAL A 375 6.95 4.24 -6.77
CA VAL A 375 7.65 5.40 -6.20
C VAL A 375 9.14 5.28 -6.44
N ASP A 376 9.80 6.41 -6.68
CA ASP A 376 11.26 6.48 -6.74
C ASP A 376 11.87 6.83 -5.36
N ALA A 377 13.19 6.96 -5.31
CA ALA A 377 13.92 7.27 -4.08
C ALA A 377 13.58 8.66 -3.50
N GLU A 378 13.06 9.57 -4.33
CA GLU A 378 12.59 10.90 -3.94
C GLU A 378 11.10 10.89 -3.54
N ASN A 379 10.46 9.71 -3.49
CA ASN A 379 9.03 9.51 -3.24
C ASN A 379 8.11 10.20 -4.26
N GLU A 380 8.60 10.42 -5.47
CA GLU A 380 7.77 10.85 -6.58
C GLU A 380 6.92 9.69 -7.09
N LEU A 381 5.71 9.99 -7.55
CA LEU A 381 4.70 8.99 -7.86
C LEU A 381 4.63 8.71 -9.36
N TYR A 382 4.53 7.44 -9.69
CA TYR A 382 4.44 6.92 -11.05
C TYR A 382 3.19 6.07 -11.22
N VAL A 383 2.62 6.13 -12.43
CA VAL A 383 1.50 5.31 -12.88
C VAL A 383 2.01 4.33 -13.93
N LEU A 384 1.64 3.06 -13.80
CA LEU A 384 2.00 2.00 -14.73
C LEU A 384 0.77 1.58 -15.55
N SER A 385 0.93 1.53 -16.88
CA SER A 385 -0.15 1.19 -17.81
C SER A 385 0.07 -0.16 -18.48
N THR A 386 -1.02 -0.87 -18.74
CA THR A 386 -1.01 -2.10 -19.57
C THR A 386 -0.51 -1.85 -21.00
N SER A 387 -0.44 -0.60 -21.44
CA SER A 387 0.15 -0.22 -22.73
C SER A 387 1.68 -0.39 -22.79
N GLY A 388 2.32 -0.86 -21.71
CA GLY A 388 3.77 -0.99 -21.62
C GLY A 388 4.49 0.33 -21.36
N LYS A 389 3.79 1.29 -20.77
CA LYS A 389 4.32 2.63 -20.48
C LYS A 389 4.24 2.96 -19.00
N ILE A 390 5.14 3.83 -18.58
CA ILE A 390 5.18 4.39 -17.22
C ILE A 390 5.17 5.90 -17.30
N TYR A 391 4.38 6.51 -16.44
CA TYR A 391 4.20 7.96 -16.38
C TYR A 391 4.49 8.48 -14.98
N LYS A 392 5.25 9.57 -14.90
CA LYS A 392 5.38 10.34 -13.65
C LYS A 392 4.20 11.29 -13.51
N ILE A 393 3.64 11.38 -12.30
CA ILE A 393 2.63 12.40 -11.97
C ILE A 393 3.36 13.73 -11.78
N VAL A 394 2.92 14.74 -12.52
CA VAL A 394 3.49 16.09 -12.48
C VAL A 394 2.37 17.13 -12.42
N ARG A 395 2.73 18.38 -12.12
CA ARG A 395 1.79 19.50 -12.21
C ARG A 395 1.37 19.71 -13.67
N GLY A 396 0.05 19.83 -13.93
CA GLY A 396 -0.54 20.09 -15.24
C GLY A 396 -0.68 21.57 -15.56
#